data_093696e15a0dd7688ce68ceb2469d651
#
_entry.id   093696e15a0dd7688ce68ceb2469d651
#
_cell.length_a   1.000
_cell.length_b   1.000
_cell.length_c   1.000
_cell.angle_alpha   90.00
_cell.angle_beta   90.00
_cell.angle_gamma   90.00
#
_symmetry.space_group_name_H-M   'P 1'
#
loop_
_entity.id
_entity.type
_entity.pdbx_description
1 polymer ?
#
loop_
_entity_poly.entity_id
_entity_poly.type
_entity_poly.pdbx_seq_one_letter_code
_entity_poly.pdbx_strand_id
1 'polypeptide(L)'
;MTQLLWDKEENMMSNTNDLLNRINNCYSSMSKGQKILATYITDNYDKAVFLTAAKMGETVGVSESTVVRFATYLGYKGYPEFQRALEELVRNKLNLSLIHI
;
A
#
# COMPACT_ATOMS: atom_id res chain seq x y z
N MET A 1 -13.96 20.27 -15.70
CA MET A 1 -14.55 19.27 -16.59
C MET A 1 -13.54 18.27 -17.06
N THR A 2 -12.53 18.76 -17.72
CA THR A 2 -11.41 17.93 -18.15
C THR A 2 -10.80 17.20 -16.97
N GLN A 3 -10.77 17.87 -15.84
CA GLN A 3 -10.24 17.33 -14.60
C GLN A 3 -11.00 16.09 -14.14
N LEU A 4 -12.31 16.13 -14.27
CA LEU A 4 -13.14 15.01 -13.86
C LEU A 4 -12.91 13.78 -14.72
N LEU A 5 -12.76 13.99 -16.01
CA LEU A 5 -12.45 12.89 -16.92
C LEU A 5 -11.10 12.28 -16.61
N TRP A 6 -10.16 13.15 -16.31
CA TRP A 6 -8.84 12.78 -15.89
C TRP A 6 -8.88 11.86 -14.69
N ASP A 7 -9.63 12.30 -13.68
CA ASP A 7 -9.75 11.53 -12.44
C ASP A 7 -10.35 10.16 -12.69
N LYS A 8 -11.32 10.09 -13.57
CA LYS A 8 -11.94 8.84 -13.91
C LYS A 8 -10.97 7.89 -14.58
N GLU A 9 -10.20 8.39 -15.49
CA GLU A 9 -9.20 7.58 -16.18
C GLU A 9 -8.16 7.09 -15.20
N GLU A 10 -7.73 7.97 -14.32
CA GLU A 10 -6.77 7.60 -13.31
C GLU A 10 -7.31 6.54 -12.39
N ASN A 11 -8.57 6.65 -12.01
CA ASN A 11 -9.19 5.65 -11.15
C ASN A 11 -9.21 4.28 -11.79
N MET A 12 -9.49 4.23 -13.07
CA MET A 12 -9.51 2.96 -13.77
C MET A 12 -8.14 2.33 -13.85
N MET A 13 -7.13 3.16 -14.03
CA MET A 13 -5.76 2.68 -14.08
C MET A 13 -5.19 2.47 -12.69
N SER A 14 -5.62 3.27 -11.75
CA SER A 14 -5.02 3.27 -10.43
C SER A 14 -5.65 2.28 -9.47
N ASN A 15 -6.62 1.49 -9.91
CA ASN A 15 -7.03 0.34 -9.12
C ASN A 15 -5.82 -0.50 -8.79
N THR A 16 -4.81 -0.44 -9.65
CA THR A 16 -3.56 -1.15 -9.44
C THR A 16 -2.66 -0.45 -8.45
N ASN A 17 -2.87 0.86 -8.23
CA ASN A 17 -2.00 1.67 -7.37
C ASN A 17 -2.75 2.33 -6.22
N ASP A 18 -3.94 1.82 -5.90
CA ASP A 18 -4.77 2.43 -4.86
C ASP A 18 -4.01 2.52 -3.53
N LEU A 19 -3.32 1.47 -3.16
CA LEU A 19 -2.57 1.43 -1.92
C LEU A 19 -1.48 2.51 -1.89
N LEU A 20 -0.71 2.61 -2.96
CA LEU A 20 0.36 3.61 -3.03
C LEU A 20 -0.19 5.03 -3.00
N ASN A 21 -1.33 5.24 -3.65
CA ASN A 21 -1.98 6.54 -3.63
C ASN A 21 -2.44 6.91 -2.22
N ARG A 22 -3.00 5.97 -1.50
CA ARG A 22 -3.44 6.19 -0.12
C ARG A 22 -2.25 6.54 0.76
N ILE A 23 -1.14 5.83 0.59
CA ILE A 23 0.07 6.10 1.35
C ILE A 23 0.56 7.52 1.08
N ASN A 24 0.66 7.88 -0.20
CA ASN A 24 1.13 9.21 -0.57
C ASN A 24 0.24 10.32 -0.02
N ASN A 25 -1.07 10.12 -0.09
CA ASN A 25 -2.01 11.14 0.35
C ASN A 25 -1.97 11.38 1.85
N CYS A 26 -1.61 10.36 2.61
CA CYS A 26 -1.60 10.44 4.06
C CYS A 26 -0.21 10.61 4.65
N TYR A 27 0.83 10.52 3.85
CA TYR A 27 2.19 10.46 4.35
C TYR A 27 2.56 11.61 5.28
N SER A 28 2.20 12.83 4.91
CA SER A 28 2.60 13.99 5.68
C SER A 28 1.97 14.04 7.08
N SER A 29 0.83 13.40 7.27
CA SER A 29 0.18 13.36 8.58
C SER A 29 0.52 12.10 9.38
N MET A 30 1.37 11.24 8.86
CA MET A 30 1.72 10.00 9.53
C MET A 30 2.67 10.23 10.70
N SER A 31 2.56 9.35 11.70
CA SER A 31 3.53 9.31 12.79
C SER A 31 4.86 8.76 12.24
N LYS A 32 5.90 8.86 13.07
CA LYS A 32 7.22 8.38 12.67
C LYS A 32 7.19 6.89 12.30
N GLY A 33 6.53 6.08 13.13
CA GLY A 33 6.43 4.65 12.87
C GLY A 33 5.66 4.35 11.61
N GLN A 34 4.60 5.10 11.35
CA GLN A 34 3.82 4.94 10.15
C GLN A 34 4.62 5.33 8.90
N LYS A 35 5.44 6.36 9.00
CA LYS A 35 6.28 6.75 7.87
C LYS A 35 7.32 5.70 7.54
N ILE A 36 7.87 5.05 8.56
CA ILE A 36 8.82 3.96 8.36
C ILE A 36 8.14 2.81 7.63
N LEU A 37 6.92 2.47 8.05
CA LEU A 37 6.14 1.43 7.37
C LEU A 37 5.84 1.82 5.93
N ALA A 38 5.42 3.05 5.73
CA ALA A 38 5.09 3.53 4.39
C ALA A 38 6.28 3.42 3.45
N THR A 39 7.45 3.82 3.92
CA THR A 39 8.67 3.77 3.13
C THR A 39 9.04 2.31 2.79
N TYR A 40 8.97 1.44 3.79
CA TYR A 40 9.29 0.03 3.57
C TYR A 40 8.36 -0.58 2.54
N ILE A 41 7.07 -0.34 2.68
CA ILE A 41 6.08 -0.93 1.79
C ILE A 41 6.25 -0.39 0.36
N THR A 42 6.47 0.90 0.24
CA THR A 42 6.66 1.51 -1.08
C THR A 42 7.87 0.92 -1.79
N ASP A 43 8.95 0.69 -1.05
CA ASP A 43 10.18 0.20 -1.63
C ASP A 43 10.24 -1.32 -1.77
N ASN A 44 9.44 -2.04 -0.98
CA ASN A 44 9.55 -3.49 -0.89
C ASN A 44 8.19 -4.19 -0.86
N TYR A 45 7.22 -3.70 -1.65
CA TYR A 45 5.88 -4.28 -1.60
C TYR A 45 5.87 -5.76 -1.99
N ASP A 46 6.78 -6.17 -2.84
CA ASP A 46 6.89 -7.56 -3.26
C ASP A 46 7.28 -8.49 -2.11
N LYS A 47 8.03 -7.97 -1.15
CA LYS A 47 8.40 -8.72 0.05
C LYS A 47 7.36 -8.56 1.13
N ALA A 48 6.82 -7.35 1.26
CA ALA A 48 5.84 -7.03 2.30
C ALA A 48 4.59 -7.88 2.18
N VAL A 49 4.22 -8.24 0.96
CA VAL A 49 2.99 -9.00 0.70
C VAL A 49 2.99 -10.36 1.40
N PHE A 50 4.16 -10.92 1.68
CA PHE A 50 4.27 -12.22 2.32
C PHE A 50 4.36 -12.15 3.84
N LEU A 51 4.38 -10.95 4.41
CA LEU A 51 4.57 -10.79 5.84
C LEU A 51 3.25 -10.69 6.58
N THR A 52 3.20 -11.31 7.77
CA THR A 52 2.10 -11.07 8.70
C THR A 52 2.31 -9.70 9.33
N ALA A 53 1.28 -9.20 10.02
CA ALA A 53 1.42 -7.92 10.72
C ALA A 53 2.54 -7.97 11.74
N ALA A 54 2.64 -9.08 12.48
CA ALA A 54 3.70 -9.25 13.48
C ALA A 54 5.08 -9.25 12.82
N LYS A 55 5.21 -9.98 11.72
CA LYS A 55 6.49 -10.10 11.04
C LYS A 55 6.90 -8.77 10.40
N MET A 56 5.93 -8.06 9.86
CA MET A 56 6.21 -6.74 9.29
C MET A 56 6.71 -5.79 10.37
N GLY A 57 6.07 -5.83 11.55
CA GLY A 57 6.52 -5.01 12.66
C GLY A 57 7.96 -5.32 13.04
N GLU A 58 8.31 -6.59 13.11
CA GLU A 58 9.69 -7.00 13.39
C GLU A 58 10.65 -6.48 12.33
N THR A 59 10.24 -6.59 11.07
CA THR A 59 11.10 -6.23 9.95
C THR A 59 11.46 -4.75 9.95
N VAL A 60 10.48 -3.90 10.25
CA VAL A 60 10.73 -2.45 10.21
C VAL A 60 10.98 -1.84 11.58
N GLY A 61 10.83 -2.62 12.65
CA GLY A 61 11.14 -2.13 14.00
C GLY A 61 9.99 -1.40 14.67
N VAL A 62 8.76 -1.79 14.40
CA VAL A 62 7.60 -1.21 15.08
C VAL A 62 6.74 -2.34 15.65
N SER A 63 5.78 -2.00 16.51
CA SER A 63 4.93 -3.01 17.10
C SER A 63 3.90 -3.52 16.10
N GLU A 64 3.40 -4.71 16.34
CA GLU A 64 2.33 -5.28 15.55
C GLU A 64 1.10 -4.35 15.55
N SER A 65 0.80 -3.78 16.71
CA SER A 65 -0.31 -2.83 16.82
C SER A 65 -0.16 -1.64 15.88
N THR A 66 1.07 -1.16 15.74
CA THR A 66 1.35 -0.05 14.84
C THR A 66 1.07 -0.45 13.39
N VAL A 67 1.41 -1.68 13.02
CA VAL A 67 1.15 -2.18 11.67
C VAL A 67 -0.35 -2.25 11.42
N VAL A 68 -1.11 -2.79 12.37
CA VAL A 68 -2.56 -2.89 12.23
C VAL A 68 -3.20 -1.50 12.14
N ARG A 69 -2.75 -0.58 12.97
CA ARG A 69 -3.26 0.79 12.93
C ARG A 69 -2.93 1.48 11.62
N PHE A 70 -1.76 1.18 11.08
CA PHE A 70 -1.37 1.72 9.78
C PHE A 70 -2.37 1.30 8.70
N ALA A 71 -2.76 0.03 8.70
CA ALA A 71 -3.75 -0.48 7.75
C ALA A 71 -5.08 0.27 7.89
N THR A 72 -5.56 0.45 9.12
CA THR A 72 -6.82 1.14 9.33
C THR A 72 -6.70 2.63 9.06
N TYR A 73 -5.53 3.20 9.31
CA TYR A 73 -5.29 4.61 9.01
C TYR A 73 -5.43 4.88 7.51
N LEU A 74 -5.02 3.94 6.70
CA LEU A 74 -5.15 4.06 5.25
C LEU A 74 -6.57 3.81 4.76
N GLY A 75 -7.47 3.38 5.64
CA GLY A 75 -8.85 3.18 5.28
C GLY A 75 -9.26 1.73 5.07
N TYR A 76 -8.38 0.79 5.36
CA TYR A 76 -8.72 -0.62 5.27
C TYR A 76 -9.35 -1.08 6.58
N LYS A 77 -10.13 -2.13 6.53
CA LYS A 77 -10.83 -2.61 7.71
C LYS A 77 -9.88 -3.26 8.71
N GLY A 78 -8.76 -3.76 8.24
CA GLY A 78 -7.77 -4.39 9.08
C GLY A 78 -6.62 -4.87 8.22
N TYR A 79 -5.71 -5.60 8.84
CA TYR A 79 -4.54 -6.06 8.13
C TYR A 79 -4.86 -7.00 6.95
N PRO A 80 -5.82 -7.94 7.08
CA PRO A 80 -6.12 -8.83 5.95
C PRO A 80 -6.56 -8.10 4.69
N GLU A 81 -7.37 -7.05 4.84
CA GLU A 81 -7.79 -6.26 3.69
C GLU A 81 -6.63 -5.48 3.10
N PHE A 82 -5.79 -4.93 3.96
CA PHE A 82 -4.57 -4.25 3.56
C PHE A 82 -3.64 -5.22 2.80
N GLN A 83 -3.49 -6.43 3.30
CA GLN A 83 -2.65 -7.43 2.66
C GLN A 83 -3.17 -7.81 1.28
N ARG A 84 -4.49 -7.87 1.12
CA ARG A 84 -5.07 -8.11 -0.20
C ARG A 84 -4.74 -6.99 -1.17
N ALA A 85 -4.75 -5.76 -0.68
CA ALA A 85 -4.36 -4.62 -1.51
C ALA A 85 -2.92 -4.74 -1.96
N LEU A 86 -2.05 -5.22 -1.08
CA LEU A 86 -0.65 -5.50 -1.43
C LEU A 86 -0.56 -6.58 -2.50
N GLU A 87 -1.36 -7.64 -2.34
CA GLU A 87 -1.36 -8.73 -3.32
C GLU A 87 -1.77 -8.24 -4.69
N GLU A 88 -2.78 -7.39 -4.74
CA GLU A 88 -3.22 -6.82 -6.01
C GLU A 88 -2.14 -5.95 -6.64
N LEU A 89 -1.47 -5.17 -5.82
CA LEU A 89 -0.40 -4.30 -6.29
C LEU A 89 0.71 -5.13 -6.94
N VAL A 90 1.13 -6.19 -6.26
CA VAL A 90 2.18 -7.07 -6.78
C VAL A 90 1.74 -7.76 -8.06
N ARG A 91 0.52 -8.27 -8.07
CA ARG A 91 -0.02 -8.98 -9.23
C ARG A 91 -0.08 -8.07 -10.45
N ASN A 92 -0.54 -6.85 -10.26
CA ASN A 92 -0.65 -5.91 -11.36
C ASN A 92 0.71 -5.49 -11.90
N LYS A 93 1.68 -5.35 -11.02
CA LYS A 93 3.04 -5.02 -11.44
C LYS A 93 3.64 -6.17 -12.26
N LEU A 94 3.40 -7.40 -11.82
CA LEU A 94 3.88 -8.56 -12.56
C LEU A 94 3.23 -8.65 -13.93
N ASN A 95 1.93 -8.41 -14.00
CA ASN A 95 1.22 -8.44 -15.28
C ASN A 95 1.76 -7.39 -16.24
N LEU A 96 2.02 -6.20 -15.73
CA LEU A 96 2.60 -5.15 -16.55
C LEU A 96 3.96 -5.55 -17.06
N SER A 97 4.75 -6.18 -16.22
CA SER A 97 6.09 -6.65 -16.61
C SER A 97 5.98 -7.68 -17.73
N LEU A 98 5.04 -8.60 -17.61
CA LEU A 98 4.83 -9.63 -18.63
C LEU A 98 4.39 -9.02 -19.95
N ILE A 99 3.57 -8.00 -19.90
CA ILE A 99 3.08 -7.34 -21.10
C ILE A 99 4.22 -6.64 -21.82
N HIS A 100 5.17 -6.11 -21.08
CA HIS A 100 6.29 -5.39 -21.67
C HIS A 100 7.36 -6.30 -22.25
N ILE A 101 7.34 -7.54 -21.88
CA ILE A 101 8.29 -8.51 -22.42
C ILE A 101 7.77 -9.06 -23.73
#